data_d9764527be0cf511ae501132c7376e8b
#
_entry.id   d9764527be0cf511ae501132c7376e8b
#
_cell.length_a   1.000
_cell.length_b   1.000
_cell.length_c   1.000
_cell.angle_alpha   90.00
_cell.angle_beta   90.00
_cell.angle_gamma   90.00
#
_symmetry.space_group_name_H-M   'P 1'
#
loop_
_entity.id
_entity.type
_entity.pdbx_description
1 polymer ?
#
loop_
_entity_poly.entity_id
_entity_poly.type
_entity_poly.pdbx_seq_one_letter_code
_entity_poly.pdbx_strand_id
1 'polypeptide(L)'
;MRDADAMRWRDYASSIENVTDEAWHLANFTYEEFKQRHIADYKKLFDRVSLNLKGAKFDFLRPTDKQLLAYSDNHESNPYLEQLYFQYGRYLLISSSRTKGVPANLQGLWAPALRSPWRGNYTININLEENYWPAEVANLSELVAPVDGLVEGMAVTGRHNAQHFYGIDKGWCAGHNTDAWAMSNPVGTGNESPQWSNWAIIPPVGVQAGESTSGL
;
A
#
# COMPACT_ATOMS: atom_id res chain seq x y z
N MET A 1 -2.74 -23.09 10.71
CA MET A 1 -2.93 -21.80 11.40
C MET A 1 -1.76 -21.42 12.33
N ARG A 2 -1.15 -22.34 13.10
CA ARG A 2 -0.13 -22.00 14.10
C ARG A 2 1.28 -21.68 13.56
N ASP A 3 1.73 -22.29 12.46
CA ASP A 3 3.12 -22.14 12.01
C ASP A 3 3.38 -20.89 11.14
N ALA A 4 2.43 -20.51 10.32
CA ALA A 4 2.53 -19.28 9.52
C ALA A 4 2.42 -18.01 10.39
N ASP A 5 1.56 -18.05 11.41
CA ASP A 5 1.43 -16.97 12.38
C ASP A 5 2.70 -16.81 13.23
N ALA A 6 3.33 -17.90 13.62
CA ALA A 6 4.58 -17.88 14.39
C ALA A 6 5.76 -17.31 13.60
N MET A 7 5.84 -17.54 12.28
CA MET A 7 6.87 -16.95 11.43
C MET A 7 6.69 -15.42 11.30
N ARG A 8 5.46 -14.95 11.10
CA ARG A 8 5.16 -13.51 11.01
C ARG A 8 5.46 -12.73 12.28
N TRP A 9 5.17 -13.30 13.46
CA TRP A 9 5.51 -12.66 14.73
C TRP A 9 7.02 -12.58 14.96
N ARG A 10 7.79 -13.56 14.50
CA ARG A 10 9.26 -13.52 14.58
C ARG A 10 9.83 -12.44 13.66
N ASP A 11 9.32 -12.32 12.44
CA ASP A 11 9.75 -11.27 11.50
C ASP A 11 9.37 -9.88 12.03
N TYR A 12 8.20 -9.74 12.64
CA TYR A 12 7.78 -8.50 13.28
C TYR A 12 8.62 -8.18 14.52
N ALA A 13 8.91 -9.16 15.37
CA ALA A 13 9.76 -8.97 16.54
C ALA A 13 11.19 -8.57 16.13
N SER A 14 11.78 -9.23 15.13
CA SER A 14 13.11 -8.85 14.62
C SER A 14 13.10 -7.48 13.95
N SER A 15 12.01 -7.05 13.35
CA SER A 15 11.88 -5.69 12.82
C SER A 15 11.83 -4.63 13.92
N ILE A 16 11.21 -4.94 15.06
CA ILE A 16 11.19 -4.04 16.24
C ILE A 16 12.58 -3.96 16.88
N GLU A 17 13.29 -5.07 17.02
CA GLU A 17 14.67 -5.06 17.52
C GLU A 17 15.58 -4.21 16.62
N ASN A 18 15.49 -4.37 15.31
CA ASN A 18 16.22 -3.53 14.36
C ASN A 18 15.86 -2.04 14.47
N VAL A 19 14.58 -1.73 14.68
CA VAL A 19 14.12 -0.32 14.87
C VAL A 19 14.64 0.28 16.17
N THR A 20 14.74 -0.51 17.25
CA THR A 20 15.32 -0.02 18.52
C THR A 20 16.82 0.20 18.42
N ASP A 21 17.55 -0.67 17.76
CA ASP A 21 18.99 -0.49 17.51
C ASP A 21 19.25 0.70 16.60
N GLU A 22 18.48 0.87 15.53
CA GLU A 22 18.54 2.07 14.69
C GLU A 22 18.18 3.33 15.48
N ALA A 23 17.19 3.31 16.35
CA ALA A 23 16.82 4.45 17.17
C ALA A 23 17.95 4.89 18.12
N TRP A 24 18.69 3.94 18.71
CA TRP A 24 19.88 4.25 19.52
C TRP A 24 21.00 4.84 18.67
N HIS A 25 21.25 4.32 17.48
CA HIS A 25 22.21 4.91 16.56
C HIS A 25 21.79 6.31 16.12
N LEU A 26 20.51 6.53 15.92
CA LEU A 26 19.94 7.80 15.48
C LEU A 26 20.02 8.89 16.57
N ALA A 27 20.00 8.53 17.86
CA ALA A 27 20.14 9.48 18.97
C ALA A 27 21.48 10.26 18.96
N ASN A 28 22.47 9.77 18.20
CA ASN A 28 23.77 10.44 18.05
C ASN A 28 23.87 11.40 16.86
N PHE A 29 22.80 11.55 16.06
CA PHE A 29 22.78 12.45 14.92
C PHE A 29 22.19 13.82 15.28
N THR A 30 22.76 14.87 14.73
CA THR A 30 22.15 16.19 14.75
C THR A 30 20.93 16.24 13.83
N TYR A 31 20.04 17.20 14.05
CA TYR A 31 18.89 17.40 13.15
C TYR A 31 19.31 17.58 11.69
N GLU A 32 20.39 18.30 11.43
CA GLU A 32 20.84 18.57 10.06
C GLU A 32 21.38 17.28 9.39
N GLU A 33 22.12 16.45 10.11
CA GLU A 33 22.56 15.13 9.60
C GLU A 33 21.37 14.23 9.29
N PHE A 34 20.37 14.22 10.17
CA PHE A 34 19.11 13.49 9.96
C PHE A 34 18.41 13.95 8.70
N LYS A 35 18.24 15.26 8.56
CA LYS A 35 17.59 15.88 7.40
C LYS A 35 18.33 15.56 6.10
N GLN A 36 19.65 15.65 6.09
CA GLN A 36 20.47 15.35 4.91
C GLN A 36 20.35 13.86 4.50
N ARG A 37 20.37 12.96 5.47
CA ARG A 37 20.19 11.52 5.21
C ARG A 37 18.79 11.24 4.67
N HIS A 38 17.75 11.82 5.28
CA HIS A 38 16.38 11.69 4.80
C HIS A 38 16.21 12.19 3.36
N ILE A 39 16.73 13.38 3.07
CA ILE A 39 16.65 13.96 1.72
C ILE A 39 17.41 13.08 0.72
N ALA A 40 18.63 12.65 1.05
CA ALA A 40 19.43 11.82 0.17
C ALA A 40 18.78 10.48 -0.14
N ASP A 41 18.15 9.87 0.86
CA ASP A 41 17.43 8.63 0.70
C ASP A 41 16.14 8.79 -0.11
N TYR A 42 15.33 9.77 0.22
CA TYR A 42 14.07 10.06 -0.47
C TYR A 42 14.29 10.38 -1.96
N LYS A 43 15.30 11.18 -2.27
CA LYS A 43 15.64 11.60 -3.65
C LYS A 43 16.01 10.42 -4.55
N LYS A 44 16.52 9.31 -4.03
CA LYS A 44 16.81 8.11 -4.83
C LYS A 44 15.59 7.59 -5.57
N LEU A 45 14.41 7.79 -5.00
CA LEU A 45 13.13 7.41 -5.58
C LEU A 45 12.42 8.59 -6.24
N PHE A 46 12.37 9.72 -5.55
CA PHE A 46 11.60 10.88 -6.00
C PHE A 46 12.15 11.51 -7.28
N ASP A 47 13.47 11.64 -7.40
CA ASP A 47 14.12 12.30 -8.54
C ASP A 47 14.09 11.45 -9.84
N ARG A 48 13.57 10.22 -9.80
CA ARG A 48 13.48 9.34 -10.98
C ARG A 48 12.46 9.84 -12.02
N VAL A 49 11.45 10.59 -11.60
CA VAL A 49 10.39 11.11 -12.47
C VAL A 49 10.08 12.55 -12.11
N SER A 50 10.06 13.39 -13.13
CA SER A 50 9.60 14.77 -13.04
C SER A 50 8.48 15.00 -14.05
N LEU A 51 7.44 15.69 -13.61
CA LEU A 51 6.37 16.18 -14.48
C LEU A 51 6.51 17.71 -14.59
N ASN A 52 6.59 18.22 -15.80
CA ASN A 52 6.67 19.66 -16.05
C ASN A 52 5.63 20.06 -17.06
N LEU A 53 4.58 20.70 -16.60
CA LEU A 53 3.49 21.18 -17.44
C LEU A 53 3.72 22.62 -17.88
N LYS A 54 3.48 22.90 -19.15
CA LYS A 54 3.63 24.24 -19.71
C LYS A 54 2.73 25.24 -18.99
N GLY A 55 3.30 26.34 -18.53
CA GLY A 55 2.56 27.38 -17.82
C GLY A 55 2.44 27.17 -16.31
N ALA A 56 2.98 26.06 -15.77
CA ALA A 56 3.00 25.85 -14.34
C ALA A 56 3.80 26.93 -13.62
N LYS A 57 3.16 27.62 -12.70
CA LYS A 57 3.78 28.66 -11.86
C LYS A 57 3.29 28.49 -10.42
N PHE A 58 4.22 28.48 -9.49
CA PHE A 58 3.88 28.44 -8.09
C PHE A 58 3.30 29.78 -7.64
N ASP A 59 2.13 29.75 -7.02
CA ASP A 59 1.48 30.93 -6.44
C ASP A 59 1.77 30.97 -4.93
N PHE A 60 2.75 31.76 -4.53
CA PHE A 60 3.13 31.95 -3.14
C PHE A 60 2.11 32.70 -2.30
N LEU A 61 1.18 33.40 -2.95
CA LEU A 61 0.20 34.26 -2.27
C LEU A 61 -1.10 33.53 -1.95
N ARG A 62 -1.36 32.42 -2.64
CA ARG A 62 -2.58 31.64 -2.48
C ARG A 62 -2.27 30.29 -1.82
N PRO A 63 -2.78 29.99 -0.62
CA PRO A 63 -2.65 28.68 0.02
C PRO A 63 -3.22 27.57 -0.85
N THR A 64 -2.67 26.34 -0.72
CA THR A 64 -3.04 25.19 -1.57
C THR A 64 -4.53 24.83 -1.50
N ASP A 65 -5.15 24.94 -0.32
CA ASP A 65 -6.60 24.74 -0.15
C ASP A 65 -7.43 25.73 -0.99
N LYS A 66 -7.00 27.00 -1.08
CA LYS A 66 -7.65 28.02 -1.91
C LYS A 66 -7.41 27.81 -3.40
N GLN A 67 -6.23 27.32 -3.77
CA GLN A 67 -5.94 26.94 -5.15
C GLN A 67 -6.81 25.77 -5.58
N LEU A 68 -6.97 24.75 -4.69
CA LEU A 68 -7.80 23.58 -4.95
C LEU A 68 -9.27 23.95 -5.13
N LEU A 69 -9.82 24.82 -4.27
CA LEU A 69 -11.19 25.31 -4.40
C LEU A 69 -11.41 26.09 -5.72
N ALA A 70 -10.46 26.94 -6.09
CA ALA A 70 -10.54 27.67 -7.36
C ALA A 70 -10.51 26.71 -8.57
N TYR A 71 -9.70 25.68 -8.51
CA TYR A 71 -9.60 24.65 -9.55
C TYR A 71 -10.89 23.83 -9.66
N SER A 72 -11.46 23.36 -8.53
CA SER A 72 -12.66 22.52 -8.52
C SER A 72 -13.94 23.29 -8.79
N ASP A 73 -14.13 24.41 -8.11
CA ASP A 73 -15.42 25.13 -8.11
C ASP A 73 -15.52 26.14 -9.24
N ASN A 74 -14.43 26.81 -9.58
CA ASN A 74 -14.38 27.84 -10.60
C ASN A 74 -13.78 27.38 -11.91
N HIS A 75 -13.29 26.13 -11.98
CA HIS A 75 -12.62 25.55 -13.15
C HIS A 75 -11.41 26.37 -13.63
N GLU A 76 -10.70 27.00 -12.69
CA GLU A 76 -9.46 27.73 -12.99
C GLU A 76 -8.36 26.73 -13.37
N SER A 77 -7.74 26.93 -14.54
CA SER A 77 -6.58 26.12 -14.94
C SER A 77 -5.41 26.39 -14.03
N ASN A 78 -4.84 25.35 -13.43
CA ASN A 78 -3.67 25.44 -12.57
C ASN A 78 -2.69 24.27 -12.83
N PRO A 79 -1.86 24.38 -13.89
CA PRO A 79 -0.89 23.33 -14.22
C PRO A 79 0.10 23.03 -13.10
N TYR A 80 0.41 23.99 -12.24
CA TYR A 80 1.25 23.75 -11.07
C TYR A 80 0.56 22.85 -10.05
N LEU A 81 -0.72 23.07 -9.78
CA LEU A 81 -1.49 22.23 -8.87
C LEU A 81 -1.58 20.78 -9.39
N GLU A 82 -1.73 20.60 -10.70
CA GLU A 82 -1.71 19.27 -11.34
C GLU A 82 -0.36 18.57 -11.18
N GLN A 83 0.75 19.29 -11.39
CA GLN A 83 2.09 18.76 -11.12
C GLN A 83 2.28 18.39 -9.64
N LEU A 84 1.84 19.27 -8.74
CA LEU A 84 1.92 19.04 -7.31
C LEU A 84 1.12 17.80 -6.91
N TYR A 85 -0.09 17.64 -7.45
CA TYR A 85 -0.94 16.48 -7.18
C TYR A 85 -0.30 15.17 -7.62
N PHE A 86 0.28 15.13 -8.82
CA PHE A 86 1.03 13.98 -9.31
C PHE A 86 2.22 13.64 -8.39
N GLN A 87 3.03 14.63 -8.05
CA GLN A 87 4.20 14.41 -7.20
C GLN A 87 3.82 14.07 -5.75
N TYR A 88 2.68 14.59 -5.28
CA TYR A 88 2.17 14.27 -3.95
C TYR A 88 1.68 12.81 -3.88
N GLY A 89 1.04 12.32 -4.92
CA GLY A 89 0.70 10.88 -5.03
C GLY A 89 1.94 9.98 -4.96
N ARG A 90 3.00 10.34 -5.68
CA ARG A 90 4.30 9.65 -5.59
C ARG A 90 4.90 9.72 -4.18
N TYR A 91 4.84 10.88 -3.54
CA TYR A 91 5.28 11.04 -2.16
C TYR A 91 4.54 10.11 -1.20
N LEU A 92 3.23 10.00 -1.31
CA LEU A 92 2.43 9.13 -0.46
C LEU A 92 2.84 7.65 -0.64
N LEU A 93 3.02 7.18 -1.87
CA LEU A 93 3.46 5.83 -2.14
C LEU A 93 4.88 5.56 -1.61
N ILE A 94 5.84 6.45 -1.88
CA ILE A 94 7.20 6.35 -1.35
C ILE A 94 7.21 6.30 0.19
N SER A 95 6.38 7.12 0.83
CA SER A 95 6.36 7.23 2.29
C SER A 95 5.66 6.07 2.99
N SER A 96 4.83 5.29 2.28
CA SER A 96 4.01 4.23 2.87
C SER A 96 4.48 2.81 2.54
N SER A 97 5.37 2.61 1.55
CA SER A 97 5.54 1.28 0.95
C SER A 97 7.00 0.85 0.78
N ARG A 98 7.91 1.38 1.59
CA ARG A 98 9.36 1.12 1.45
C ARG A 98 9.86 -0.15 2.16
N THR A 99 9.10 -0.66 3.09
CA THR A 99 9.47 -1.84 3.88
C THR A 99 8.72 -3.07 3.35
N LYS A 100 9.32 -4.25 3.50
CA LYS A 100 8.67 -5.53 3.17
C LYS A 100 7.54 -5.92 4.16
N GLY A 101 7.10 -5.00 5.01
CA GLY A 101 6.07 -5.23 6.00
C GLY A 101 4.66 -5.33 5.40
N VAL A 102 3.75 -4.57 5.96
CA VAL A 102 2.38 -4.47 5.45
C VAL A 102 2.28 -3.38 4.38
N PRO A 103 1.47 -3.56 3.33
CA PRO A 103 1.24 -2.52 2.34
C PRO A 103 0.45 -1.34 2.92
N ALA A 104 0.34 -0.26 2.16
CA ALA A 104 -0.57 0.83 2.47
C ALA A 104 -2.00 0.31 2.52
N ASN A 105 -2.72 0.57 3.61
CA ASN A 105 -4.12 0.19 3.75
C ASN A 105 -5.05 1.19 3.04
N LEU A 106 -6.36 1.10 3.29
CA LEU A 106 -7.36 1.96 2.65
C LEU A 106 -7.07 3.47 2.80
N GLN A 107 -6.44 3.89 3.90
CA GLN A 107 -6.05 5.27 4.15
C GLN A 107 -4.54 5.53 3.97
N GLY A 108 -3.81 4.63 3.36
CA GLY A 108 -2.35 4.64 3.39
C GLY A 108 -1.83 4.24 4.77
N LEU A 109 -1.00 5.08 5.39
CA LEU A 109 -0.53 4.91 6.77
C LEU A 109 -1.10 6.00 7.70
N TRP A 110 -1.94 6.87 7.19
CA TRP A 110 -2.41 8.05 7.92
C TRP A 110 -3.89 7.93 8.27
N ALA A 111 -4.22 8.19 9.54
CA ALA A 111 -5.59 8.26 10.00
C ALA A 111 -5.73 9.42 10.99
N PRO A 112 -6.73 10.28 10.84
CA PRO A 112 -6.96 11.42 11.74
C PRO A 112 -7.56 11.00 13.09
N ALA A 113 -8.01 9.74 13.22
CA ALA A 113 -8.67 9.23 14.41
C ALA A 113 -8.32 7.75 14.66
N LEU A 114 -8.47 7.29 15.91
CA LEU A 114 -8.30 5.89 16.30
C LEU A 114 -9.25 4.93 15.55
N ARG A 115 -10.44 5.42 15.22
CA ARG A 115 -11.37 4.71 14.36
C ARG A 115 -11.44 5.41 13.01
N SER A 116 -10.55 5.03 12.11
CA SER A 116 -10.62 5.43 10.72
C SER A 116 -11.84 4.79 10.02
N PRO A 117 -12.36 5.41 8.95
CA PRO A 117 -13.34 4.77 8.09
C PRO A 117 -12.86 3.38 7.68
N TRP A 118 -13.77 2.40 7.67
CA TRP A 118 -13.47 0.98 7.39
C TRP A 118 -12.33 0.38 8.22
N ARG A 119 -11.93 1.05 9.33
CA ARG A 119 -10.94 0.57 10.31
C ARG A 119 -9.55 0.29 9.74
N GLY A 120 -9.19 0.96 8.65
CA GLY A 120 -7.90 0.77 8.00
C GLY A 120 -7.69 -0.64 7.45
N ASN A 121 -8.75 -1.31 6.99
CA ASN A 121 -8.65 -2.61 6.35
C ASN A 121 -7.99 -2.52 4.97
N TYR A 122 -7.73 -3.68 4.37
CA TYR A 122 -7.30 -3.81 2.99
C TYR A 122 -8.48 -4.29 2.16
N THR A 123 -9.12 -3.37 1.44
CA THR A 123 -10.18 -3.73 0.49
C THR A 123 -9.53 -4.10 -0.83
N ILE A 124 -9.56 -5.40 -1.16
CA ILE A 124 -8.81 -6.00 -2.26
C ILE A 124 -9.64 -6.21 -3.53
N ASN A 125 -10.78 -5.55 -3.63
CA ASN A 125 -11.59 -5.58 -4.83
C ASN A 125 -11.38 -4.36 -5.75
N ILE A 126 -10.65 -3.34 -5.31
CA ILE A 126 -10.13 -2.23 -6.11
C ILE A 126 -9.23 -1.28 -5.30
N ASN A 127 -9.52 -1.04 -4.03
CA ASN A 127 -8.89 0.06 -3.29
C ASN A 127 -7.39 -0.19 -3.05
N LEU A 128 -7.01 -1.41 -2.68
CA LEU A 128 -5.60 -1.76 -2.54
C LEU A 128 -4.87 -1.62 -3.88
N GLU A 129 -5.48 -2.10 -4.94
CA GLU A 129 -4.94 -2.03 -6.30
C GLU A 129 -4.74 -0.58 -6.74
N GLU A 130 -5.73 0.28 -6.51
CA GLU A 130 -5.64 1.71 -6.86
C GLU A 130 -4.51 2.44 -6.13
N ASN A 131 -4.22 2.08 -4.88
CA ASN A 131 -3.09 2.65 -4.16
C ASN A 131 -1.74 2.37 -4.84
N TYR A 132 -1.64 1.25 -5.58
CA TYR A 132 -0.40 0.79 -6.19
C TYR A 132 -0.35 0.92 -7.72
N TRP A 133 -1.45 1.26 -8.39
CA TRP A 133 -1.45 1.47 -9.85
C TRP A 133 -0.38 2.43 -10.36
N PRO A 134 -0.06 3.53 -9.66
CA PRO A 134 0.98 4.42 -10.14
C PRO A 134 2.41 3.87 -9.99
N ALA A 135 2.64 2.76 -9.29
CA ALA A 135 3.98 2.28 -9.00
C ALA A 135 4.81 2.06 -10.26
N GLU A 136 4.28 1.31 -11.23
CA GLU A 136 4.99 0.98 -12.47
C GLU A 136 5.20 2.24 -13.36
N VAL A 137 4.13 2.98 -13.62
CA VAL A 137 4.17 4.15 -14.50
C VAL A 137 4.96 5.32 -13.92
N ALA A 138 5.13 5.36 -12.59
CA ALA A 138 5.87 6.38 -11.87
C ALA A 138 7.29 5.96 -11.50
N ASN A 139 7.80 4.85 -12.07
CA ASN A 139 9.14 4.30 -11.82
C ASN A 139 9.42 4.03 -10.33
N LEU A 140 8.48 3.31 -9.68
CA LEU A 140 8.47 2.96 -8.26
C LEU A 140 8.09 1.48 -8.06
N SER A 141 8.38 0.60 -9.03
CA SER A 141 7.96 -0.81 -9.05
C SER A 141 8.35 -1.59 -7.79
N GLU A 142 9.51 -1.29 -7.20
CA GLU A 142 9.97 -1.94 -5.98
C GLU A 142 9.06 -1.71 -4.76
N LEU A 143 8.22 -0.68 -4.82
CA LEU A 143 7.27 -0.37 -3.74
C LEU A 143 6.03 -1.27 -3.73
N VAL A 144 5.89 -2.17 -4.73
CA VAL A 144 4.82 -3.18 -4.76
C VAL A 144 5.14 -4.38 -3.84
N ALA A 145 6.40 -4.59 -3.49
CA ALA A 145 6.82 -5.74 -2.69
C ALA A 145 6.00 -6.02 -1.40
N PRO A 146 5.48 -5.02 -0.66
CA PRO A 146 4.59 -5.29 0.48
C PRO A 146 3.26 -5.93 0.07
N VAL A 147 2.74 -5.58 -1.12
CA VAL A 147 1.51 -6.18 -1.68
C VAL A 147 1.75 -7.63 -2.04
N ASP A 148 2.89 -7.94 -2.67
CA ASP A 148 3.27 -9.31 -3.00
C ASP A 148 3.31 -10.18 -1.73
N GLY A 149 3.93 -9.68 -0.66
CA GLY A 149 3.96 -10.37 0.63
C GLY A 149 2.56 -10.59 1.25
N LEU A 150 1.65 -9.63 1.09
CA LEU A 150 0.26 -9.80 1.52
C LEU A 150 -0.46 -10.87 0.70
N VAL A 151 -0.30 -10.86 -0.63
CA VAL A 151 -0.90 -11.85 -1.54
C VAL A 151 -0.37 -13.25 -1.25
N GLU A 152 0.93 -13.41 -1.04
CA GLU A 152 1.53 -14.69 -0.62
C GLU A 152 0.91 -15.20 0.69
N GLY A 153 0.75 -14.31 1.66
CA GLY A 153 0.08 -14.64 2.92
C GLY A 153 -1.37 -15.06 2.74
N MET A 154 -2.12 -14.33 1.90
CA MET A 154 -3.51 -14.69 1.56
C MET A 154 -3.59 -16.02 0.81
N ALA A 155 -2.62 -16.35 -0.03
CA ALA A 155 -2.60 -17.65 -0.70
C ALA A 155 -2.50 -18.81 0.30
N VAL A 156 -1.81 -18.63 1.44
CA VAL A 156 -1.75 -19.64 2.50
C VAL A 156 -3.09 -19.78 3.21
N THR A 157 -3.66 -18.69 3.71
CA THR A 157 -4.94 -18.71 4.44
C THR A 157 -6.11 -19.06 3.51
N GLY A 158 -6.06 -18.61 2.27
CA GLY A 158 -7.10 -18.81 1.26
C GLY A 158 -7.22 -20.24 0.74
N ARG A 159 -6.17 -21.06 0.84
CA ARG A 159 -6.29 -22.52 0.56
C ARG A 159 -7.24 -23.19 1.53
N HIS A 160 -7.16 -22.82 2.80
CA HIS A 160 -8.09 -23.33 3.80
C HIS A 160 -9.54 -22.92 3.48
N ASN A 161 -9.74 -21.67 3.06
CA ASN A 161 -11.06 -21.18 2.66
C ASN A 161 -11.59 -21.89 1.40
N ALA A 162 -10.74 -22.10 0.40
CA ALA A 162 -11.13 -22.83 -0.82
C ALA A 162 -11.64 -24.23 -0.48
N GLN A 163 -10.94 -24.95 0.38
CA GLN A 163 -11.35 -26.27 0.82
C GLN A 163 -12.62 -26.24 1.69
N HIS A 164 -12.62 -25.37 2.71
CA HIS A 164 -13.68 -25.35 3.72
C HIS A 164 -15.03 -24.85 3.18
N PHE A 165 -15.03 -23.77 2.40
CA PHE A 165 -16.26 -23.14 1.91
C PHE A 165 -16.72 -23.67 0.56
N TYR A 166 -15.79 -24.12 -0.29
CA TYR A 166 -16.09 -24.46 -1.68
C TYR A 166 -15.76 -25.91 -2.05
N GLY A 167 -15.16 -26.70 -1.15
CA GLY A 167 -14.74 -28.08 -1.41
C GLY A 167 -13.65 -28.17 -2.50
N ILE A 168 -12.84 -27.15 -2.67
CA ILE A 168 -11.80 -27.07 -3.69
C ILE A 168 -10.45 -27.40 -3.06
N ASP A 169 -9.78 -28.44 -3.57
CA ASP A 169 -8.49 -28.90 -3.04
C ASP A 169 -7.28 -28.22 -3.69
N LYS A 170 -7.48 -27.49 -4.80
CA LYS A 170 -6.43 -26.78 -5.53
C LYS A 170 -6.74 -25.30 -5.65
N GLY A 171 -5.68 -24.47 -5.55
CA GLY A 171 -5.83 -23.01 -5.58
C GLY A 171 -6.19 -22.43 -4.22
N TRP A 172 -6.64 -21.20 -4.23
CA TRP A 172 -7.01 -20.46 -3.03
C TRP A 172 -8.09 -19.42 -3.35
N CYS A 173 -8.80 -18.96 -2.34
CA CYS A 173 -9.78 -17.88 -2.48
C CYS A 173 -9.75 -16.96 -1.26
N ALA A 174 -10.11 -15.71 -1.48
CA ALA A 174 -10.27 -14.72 -0.43
C ALA A 174 -11.57 -13.93 -0.63
N GLY A 175 -12.11 -13.38 0.45
CA GLY A 175 -13.15 -12.37 0.40
C GLY A 175 -12.61 -11.04 -0.15
N HIS A 176 -13.48 -10.03 -0.27
CA HIS A 176 -13.09 -8.73 -0.82
C HIS A 176 -12.26 -7.86 0.14
N ASN A 177 -12.11 -8.27 1.39
CA ASN A 177 -11.30 -7.61 2.40
C ASN A 177 -10.31 -8.56 3.05
N THR A 178 -9.18 -7.99 3.44
CA THR A 178 -8.17 -8.65 4.25
C THR A 178 -7.64 -7.71 5.32
N ASP A 179 -6.71 -8.18 6.11
CA ASP A 179 -6.03 -7.41 7.15
C ASP A 179 -4.51 -7.58 7.09
N ALA A 180 -3.79 -6.98 8.02
CA ALA A 180 -2.33 -7.08 8.09
C ALA A 180 -1.83 -8.53 8.33
N TRP A 181 -2.68 -9.45 8.75
CA TRP A 181 -2.38 -10.87 8.94
C TRP A 181 -2.80 -11.74 7.75
N ALA A 182 -3.20 -11.12 6.64
CA ALA A 182 -3.67 -11.78 5.43
C ALA A 182 -4.86 -12.72 5.67
N MET A 183 -5.80 -12.29 6.50
CA MET A 183 -7.06 -12.99 6.66
C MET A 183 -7.81 -13.05 5.33
N SER A 184 -8.28 -14.22 4.95
CA SER A 184 -8.93 -14.43 3.64
C SER A 184 -10.40 -14.86 3.74
N ASN A 185 -10.95 -14.99 4.96
CA ASN A 185 -12.34 -15.42 5.12
C ASN A 185 -13.31 -14.35 4.56
N PRO A 186 -14.51 -14.78 4.16
CA PRO A 186 -15.60 -13.84 3.87
C PRO A 186 -15.85 -12.87 5.04
N VAL A 187 -16.13 -11.63 4.72
CA VAL A 187 -16.45 -10.60 5.71
C VAL A 187 -17.88 -10.77 6.19
N GLY A 188 -18.10 -10.53 7.48
CA GLY A 188 -19.43 -10.52 8.08
C GLY A 188 -19.66 -11.64 9.08
N THR A 189 -20.84 -11.61 9.69
CA THR A 189 -21.28 -12.58 10.71
C THR A 189 -22.13 -13.71 10.13
N GLY A 190 -22.24 -13.79 8.79
CA GLY A 190 -23.03 -14.78 8.08
C GLY A 190 -24.43 -14.30 7.68
N ASN A 191 -24.85 -13.12 8.10
CA ASN A 191 -26.15 -12.53 7.77
C ASN A 191 -26.06 -11.35 6.79
N GLU A 192 -24.87 -10.99 6.35
CA GLU A 192 -24.63 -9.93 5.39
C GLU A 192 -24.84 -10.42 3.96
N SER A 193 -25.05 -9.47 3.05
CA SER A 193 -25.24 -9.75 1.63
C SER A 193 -24.07 -10.52 1.03
N PRO A 194 -24.30 -11.60 0.26
CA PRO A 194 -23.27 -12.38 -0.41
C PRO A 194 -22.35 -11.54 -1.31
N GLN A 195 -22.84 -10.41 -1.83
CA GLN A 195 -22.04 -9.49 -2.65
C GLN A 195 -20.81 -8.92 -1.91
N TRP A 196 -20.84 -8.88 -0.59
CA TRP A 196 -19.72 -8.43 0.25
C TRP A 196 -18.83 -9.59 0.72
N SER A 197 -19.27 -10.80 0.53
CA SER A 197 -18.57 -12.01 0.97
C SER A 197 -17.83 -12.71 -0.16
N ASN A 198 -18.37 -12.64 -1.37
CA ASN A 198 -17.86 -13.35 -2.53
C ASN A 198 -17.21 -12.38 -3.50
N TRP A 199 -15.90 -12.48 -3.63
CA TRP A 199 -15.14 -11.80 -4.67
C TRP A 199 -14.46 -12.85 -5.55
N ALA A 200 -14.88 -12.94 -6.80
CA ALA A 200 -14.43 -13.98 -7.72
C ALA A 200 -13.12 -13.64 -8.45
N ILE A 201 -12.64 -12.40 -8.34
CA ILE A 201 -11.47 -11.94 -9.09
C ILE A 201 -10.57 -11.21 -8.12
N ILE A 202 -9.41 -11.78 -7.84
CA ILE A 202 -8.26 -11.03 -7.37
C ILE A 202 -7.41 -10.81 -8.61
N PRO A 203 -7.41 -9.61 -9.23
CA PRO A 203 -6.45 -9.36 -10.28
C PRO A 203 -5.05 -9.41 -9.67
N PRO A 204 -4.11 -10.14 -10.28
CA PRO A 204 -2.74 -10.13 -9.81
C PRO A 204 -2.17 -8.73 -10.00
N VAL A 205 -2.00 -8.00 -8.92
CA VAL A 205 -1.15 -6.82 -8.93
C VAL A 205 0.29 -7.34 -8.93
N GLY A 206 0.89 -7.42 -10.11
CA GLY A 206 2.32 -7.70 -10.25
C GLY A 206 2.80 -9.13 -10.03
N VAL A 207 1.92 -10.10 -9.78
CA VAL A 207 2.33 -11.50 -9.69
C VAL A 207 2.51 -12.06 -11.11
N GLN A 208 3.72 -12.04 -11.61
CA GLN A 208 4.10 -12.99 -12.65
C GLN A 208 3.94 -14.39 -12.05
N ALA A 209 2.95 -15.11 -12.51
CA ALA A 209 2.86 -16.53 -12.26
C ALA A 209 4.17 -17.17 -12.75
N GLY A 210 5.05 -17.49 -11.84
CA GLY A 210 6.16 -18.37 -12.14
C GLY A 210 5.57 -19.65 -12.67
N GLU A 211 5.67 -19.88 -13.96
CA GLU A 211 5.37 -21.17 -14.57
C GLU A 211 6.28 -22.20 -13.89
N SER A 212 5.73 -22.93 -12.94
CA SER A 212 6.30 -24.18 -12.50
C SER A 212 6.08 -25.19 -13.64
N THR A 213 6.94 -25.14 -14.64
CA THR A 213 7.15 -26.27 -15.54
C THR A 213 7.92 -27.33 -14.76
N SER A 214 7.20 -28.17 -14.09
CA SER A 214 7.65 -29.52 -13.74
C SER A 214 6.52 -30.46 -14.08
N GLY A 215 6.56 -31.03 -15.24
CA GLY A 215 6.82 -32.42 -15.59
C GLY A 215 5.72 -33.35 -15.13
N LEU A 216 5.01 -33.85 -16.11
CA LEU A 216 4.20 -35.10 -16.15
C LEU A 216 4.54 -36.12 -15.06
#